data_880d3127d214280d3b0338f8aeb627df
#
_entry.id   880d3127d214280d3b0338f8aeb627df
#
_cell.length_a   1.000
_cell.length_b   1.000
_cell.length_c   1.000
_cell.angle_alpha   90.00
_cell.angle_beta   90.00
_cell.angle_gamma   90.00
#
_symmetry.space_group_name_H-M   'P 1'
#
loop_
_entity.id
_entity.type
_entity.pdbx_description
1 polymer ?
#
loop_
_entity_poly.entity_id
_entity_poly.type
_entity_poly.pdbx_seq_one_letter_code
_entity_poly.pdbx_strand_id
1 'polypeptide(L)'
;MTTTIQSPPWRVGVDVGGTFTDLVIADSEGRTDVFKVPSVPADPGEGVISALKTACAALDQPMARFLGDCQFFLHGSTVATNTLLEGKGAKVGLLTTKGFRDSLEARRGLRKDPWDHRTPYPPVLVPRYLRQPVTGRIAADGSEVEALNLDDVRAACKIFADDGVESIAVSLLNSFVNSAHEDAVAEVLREENICEWISVSSDIVPVMGEYERTSTTAVNAYVMPRVASYLTALQQKLIDMGLKTKLLMLQSNGGAASLDQLIRQPVNLLLSGPSAGVGAMQHLAAGIGENNLVSMEIGGTSCDVMLMHDGRVAITDSLSVNDYDLVTPSVDIHTVGAGGGTIAGIDAAGLMYAGPEGAGARPGPAAYGHGGTRPTVTDAHLVLGRMRPGPYAGGSVSLD
;
A
#
# COMPACT_ATOMS: atom_id res chain seq x y z
N MET A 1 -31.54 0.62 -7.29
CA MET A 1 -31.22 0.08 -5.94
C MET A 1 -31.97 0.91 -4.92
N THR A 2 -32.64 0.29 -3.96
CA THR A 2 -33.28 1.03 -2.86
C THR A 2 -32.19 1.27 -1.83
N THR A 3 -31.84 2.54 -1.59
CA THR A 3 -30.82 2.93 -0.61
C THR A 3 -31.38 2.81 0.81
N THR A 4 -30.55 2.37 1.75
CA THR A 4 -30.91 2.27 3.17
C THR A 4 -30.52 3.52 3.95
N ILE A 5 -29.50 4.23 3.51
CA ILE A 5 -29.04 5.51 4.09
C ILE A 5 -30.02 6.64 3.78
N GLN A 6 -30.23 7.56 4.72
CA GLN A 6 -31.30 8.56 4.63
C GLN A 6 -30.84 10.01 4.87
N SER A 7 -29.91 10.24 5.76
CA SER A 7 -29.61 11.61 6.20
C SER A 7 -28.13 11.85 6.49
N PRO A 8 -27.61 13.03 6.09
CA PRO A 8 -26.26 13.44 6.47
C PRO A 8 -26.14 13.68 8.00
N PRO A 9 -24.90 13.84 8.54
CA PRO A 9 -23.65 13.88 7.80
C PRO A 9 -23.19 12.51 7.30
N TRP A 10 -22.57 12.50 6.11
CA TRP A 10 -22.06 11.27 5.50
C TRP A 10 -20.67 10.92 6.00
N ARG A 11 -20.43 9.65 6.24
CA ARG A 11 -19.10 9.06 6.44
C ARG A 11 -18.82 8.16 5.26
N VAL A 12 -17.75 8.48 4.53
CA VAL A 12 -17.45 7.87 3.25
C VAL A 12 -16.12 7.12 3.35
N GLY A 13 -16.13 5.86 2.95
CA GLY A 13 -14.94 5.04 2.76
C GLY A 13 -14.85 4.58 1.31
N VAL A 14 -13.67 4.74 0.69
CA VAL A 14 -13.42 4.28 -0.68
C VAL A 14 -12.18 3.40 -0.68
N ASP A 15 -12.29 2.21 -1.25
CA ASP A 15 -11.14 1.35 -1.54
C ASP A 15 -10.97 1.16 -3.05
N VAL A 16 -9.78 1.48 -3.55
CA VAL A 16 -9.43 1.30 -4.96
C VAL A 16 -8.54 0.09 -5.12
N GLY A 17 -9.18 -1.01 -5.51
CA GLY A 17 -8.49 -2.24 -5.88
C GLY A 17 -8.10 -2.29 -7.35
N GLY A 18 -7.38 -3.32 -7.75
CA GLY A 18 -6.93 -3.51 -9.15
C GLY A 18 -8.06 -3.76 -10.15
N THR A 19 -9.21 -4.30 -9.71
CA THR A 19 -10.33 -4.67 -10.58
C THR A 19 -11.57 -3.82 -10.32
N PHE A 20 -11.89 -3.57 -9.07
CA PHE A 20 -13.06 -2.81 -8.65
C PHE A 20 -12.68 -1.71 -7.66
N THR A 21 -13.47 -0.66 -7.67
CA THR A 21 -13.48 0.39 -6.66
C THR A 21 -14.76 0.23 -5.85
N ASP A 22 -14.58 0.05 -4.55
CA ASP A 22 -15.66 -0.11 -3.59
C ASP A 22 -15.86 1.19 -2.81
N LEU A 23 -17.11 1.63 -2.71
CA LEU A 23 -17.50 2.83 -1.96
C LEU A 23 -18.50 2.42 -0.90
N VAL A 24 -18.23 2.72 0.35
CA VAL A 24 -19.13 2.54 1.48
C VAL A 24 -19.54 3.91 2.01
N ILE A 25 -20.82 4.12 2.19
CA ILE A 25 -21.37 5.33 2.79
C ILE A 25 -22.17 4.94 4.02
N ALA A 26 -21.87 5.58 5.14
CA ALA A 26 -22.67 5.48 6.34
C ALA A 26 -23.35 6.83 6.62
N ASP A 27 -24.63 6.78 7.03
CA ASP A 27 -25.40 7.95 7.41
C ASP A 27 -25.22 8.33 8.89
N SER A 28 -25.95 9.35 9.35
CA SER A 28 -25.89 9.83 10.74
C SER A 28 -26.34 8.78 11.76
N GLU A 29 -27.17 7.82 11.37
CA GLU A 29 -27.67 6.75 12.22
C GLU A 29 -26.82 5.46 12.14
N GLY A 30 -25.80 5.44 11.28
CA GLY A 30 -24.93 4.29 11.10
C GLY A 30 -25.46 3.25 10.11
N ARG A 31 -26.54 3.53 9.38
CA ARG A 31 -26.97 2.68 8.27
C ARG A 31 -25.97 2.82 7.12
N THR A 32 -25.70 1.74 6.43
CA THR A 32 -24.65 1.71 5.39
C THR A 32 -25.19 1.22 4.06
N ASP A 33 -24.72 1.84 2.98
CA ASP A 33 -24.87 1.35 1.62
C ASP A 33 -23.51 1.17 0.96
N VAL A 34 -23.40 0.18 0.07
CA VAL A 34 -22.17 -0.16 -0.65
C VAL A 34 -22.41 0.00 -2.14
N PHE A 35 -21.48 0.68 -2.80
CA PHE A 35 -21.46 0.86 -4.24
C PHE A 35 -20.17 0.29 -4.80
N LYS A 36 -20.24 -0.41 -5.91
CA LYS A 36 -19.09 -1.06 -6.55
C LYS A 36 -19.07 -0.72 -8.03
N VAL A 37 -17.92 -0.23 -8.50
CA VAL A 37 -17.70 0.11 -9.90
C VAL A 37 -16.39 -0.51 -10.39
N PRO A 38 -16.22 -0.75 -11.70
CA PRO A 38 -14.93 -1.15 -12.24
C PRO A 38 -13.85 -0.08 -11.97
N SER A 39 -12.66 -0.51 -11.55
CA SER A 39 -11.52 0.39 -11.42
C SER A 39 -11.00 0.82 -12.80
N VAL A 40 -10.35 1.99 -12.83
CA VAL A 40 -9.65 2.51 -14.00
C VAL A 40 -8.15 2.44 -13.71
N PRO A 41 -7.43 1.37 -14.15
CA PRO A 41 -6.02 1.19 -13.78
C PRO A 41 -5.11 2.33 -14.23
N ALA A 42 -5.45 3.01 -15.34
CA ALA A 42 -4.69 4.15 -15.86
C ALA A 42 -4.87 5.43 -15.03
N ASP A 43 -6.03 5.61 -14.38
CA ASP A 43 -6.33 6.73 -13.46
C ASP A 43 -7.22 6.21 -12.32
N PRO A 44 -6.63 5.72 -11.22
CA PRO A 44 -7.41 5.21 -10.08
C PRO A 44 -8.37 6.24 -9.48
N GLY A 45 -8.09 7.54 -9.62
CA GLY A 45 -8.95 8.63 -9.19
C GLY A 45 -10.30 8.67 -9.92
N GLU A 46 -10.32 8.28 -11.19
CA GLU A 46 -11.59 8.20 -11.95
C GLU A 46 -12.49 7.09 -11.42
N GLY A 47 -11.94 6.01 -10.86
CA GLY A 47 -12.70 4.98 -10.15
C GLY A 47 -13.44 5.57 -8.95
N VAL A 48 -12.76 6.39 -8.15
CA VAL A 48 -13.36 7.10 -7.00
C VAL A 48 -14.51 8.01 -7.46
N ILE A 49 -14.27 8.82 -8.49
CA ILE A 49 -15.28 9.75 -9.02
C ILE A 49 -16.48 8.99 -9.59
N SER A 50 -16.25 7.89 -10.29
CA SER A 50 -17.31 7.03 -10.85
C SER A 50 -18.17 6.41 -9.75
N ALA A 51 -17.55 5.92 -8.66
CA ALA A 51 -18.27 5.38 -7.52
C ALA A 51 -19.13 6.47 -6.83
N LEU A 52 -18.59 7.67 -6.65
CA LEU A 52 -19.32 8.80 -6.10
C LEU A 52 -20.50 9.23 -6.99
N LYS A 53 -20.32 9.26 -8.32
CA LYS A 53 -21.43 9.55 -9.26
C LYS A 53 -22.54 8.52 -9.13
N THR A 54 -22.18 7.24 -9.04
CA THR A 54 -23.17 6.14 -8.88
C THR A 54 -23.93 6.30 -7.57
N ALA A 55 -23.26 6.61 -6.48
CA ALA A 55 -23.88 6.85 -5.18
C ALA A 55 -24.82 8.07 -5.20
N CYS A 56 -24.35 9.20 -5.74
CA CYS A 56 -25.14 10.42 -5.83
C CYS A 56 -26.40 10.21 -6.67
N ALA A 57 -26.33 9.47 -7.77
CA ALA A 57 -27.48 9.12 -8.59
C ALA A 57 -28.47 8.22 -7.82
N ALA A 58 -27.98 7.26 -7.04
CA ALA A 58 -28.85 6.39 -6.24
C ALA A 58 -29.53 7.13 -5.07
N LEU A 59 -28.88 8.19 -4.55
CA LEU A 59 -29.41 9.03 -3.46
C LEU A 59 -30.26 10.21 -3.96
N ASP A 60 -30.35 10.41 -5.27
CA ASP A 60 -30.95 11.58 -5.90
C ASP A 60 -30.41 12.91 -5.34
N GLN A 61 -29.08 13.00 -5.19
CA GLN A 61 -28.41 14.17 -4.64
C GLN A 61 -27.34 14.72 -5.60
N PRO A 62 -27.25 16.05 -5.73
CA PRO A 62 -26.12 16.67 -6.43
C PRO A 62 -24.78 16.38 -5.73
N MET A 63 -23.73 16.09 -6.50
CA MET A 63 -22.39 15.78 -6.00
C MET A 63 -21.85 16.81 -5.00
N ALA A 64 -21.98 18.10 -5.33
CA ALA A 64 -21.47 19.17 -4.48
C ALA A 64 -22.18 19.23 -3.12
N ARG A 65 -23.48 18.90 -3.07
CA ARG A 65 -24.22 18.81 -1.81
C ARG A 65 -23.78 17.58 -1.02
N PHE A 66 -23.73 16.42 -1.67
CA PHE A 66 -23.30 15.17 -1.05
C PHE A 66 -21.90 15.32 -0.40
N LEU A 67 -20.91 15.81 -1.17
CA LEU A 67 -19.54 16.02 -0.68
C LEU A 67 -19.48 17.14 0.37
N GLY A 68 -20.31 18.20 0.24
CA GLY A 68 -20.40 19.27 1.22
C GLY A 68 -20.94 18.85 2.58
N ASP A 69 -21.73 17.78 2.63
CA ASP A 69 -22.32 17.19 3.82
C ASP A 69 -21.49 16.00 4.37
N CYS A 70 -20.31 15.71 3.77
CA CYS A 70 -19.39 14.72 4.28
C CYS A 70 -18.70 15.20 5.56
N GLN A 71 -18.85 14.42 6.63
CA GLN A 71 -18.13 14.60 7.89
C GLN A 71 -16.73 13.97 7.82
N PHE A 72 -16.60 12.86 7.07
CA PHE A 72 -15.43 12.02 7.04
C PHE A 72 -15.29 11.41 5.65
N PHE A 73 -14.08 11.48 5.07
CA PHE A 73 -13.76 10.85 3.80
C PHE A 73 -12.44 10.08 3.93
N LEU A 74 -12.52 8.75 3.91
CA LEU A 74 -11.40 7.83 4.03
C LEU A 74 -11.14 7.15 2.69
N HIS A 75 -9.88 7.11 2.28
CA HIS A 75 -9.46 6.45 1.05
C HIS A 75 -8.40 5.37 1.31
N GLY A 76 -8.69 4.14 0.90
CA GLY A 76 -7.73 3.04 0.74
C GLY A 76 -7.20 3.03 -0.69
N SER A 77 -5.91 2.79 -0.87
CA SER A 77 -5.29 2.83 -2.20
C SER A 77 -4.14 1.85 -2.32
N THR A 78 -4.10 1.14 -3.43
CA THR A 78 -2.99 0.25 -3.80
C THR A 78 -1.87 0.94 -4.57
N VAL A 79 -1.92 2.27 -4.76
CA VAL A 79 -0.97 3.01 -5.61
C VAL A 79 0.48 2.84 -5.15
N ALA A 80 0.76 2.94 -3.83
CA ALA A 80 2.11 2.74 -3.30
C ALA A 80 2.62 1.31 -3.56
N THR A 81 1.79 0.31 -3.24
CA THR A 81 2.10 -1.10 -3.44
C THR A 81 2.33 -1.42 -4.92
N ASN A 82 1.42 -0.98 -5.80
CA ASN A 82 1.54 -1.22 -7.24
C ASN A 82 2.76 -0.51 -7.83
N THR A 83 3.09 0.70 -7.37
CA THR A 83 4.30 1.41 -7.80
C THR A 83 5.56 0.60 -7.51
N LEU A 84 5.63 -0.03 -6.34
CA LEU A 84 6.77 -0.87 -5.95
C LEU A 84 6.79 -2.20 -6.73
N LEU A 85 5.65 -2.88 -6.84
CA LEU A 85 5.54 -4.18 -7.50
C LEU A 85 5.78 -4.12 -9.02
N GLU A 86 5.30 -3.05 -9.67
CA GLU A 86 5.43 -2.86 -11.12
C GLU A 86 6.78 -2.24 -11.52
N GLY A 87 7.62 -1.85 -10.57
CA GLY A 87 8.90 -1.22 -10.85
C GLY A 87 8.76 0.18 -11.48
N LYS A 88 7.69 0.91 -11.20
CA LYS A 88 7.34 2.20 -11.83
C LYS A 88 7.53 3.40 -10.90
N GLY A 89 8.40 3.31 -9.91
CA GLY A 89 8.73 4.42 -9.01
C GLY A 89 9.77 5.36 -9.57
N ALA A 90 10.16 6.32 -8.75
CA ALA A 90 11.13 7.34 -9.10
C ALA A 90 12.56 6.79 -9.24
N LYS A 91 13.39 7.46 -10.01
CA LYS A 91 14.83 7.25 -10.00
C LYS A 91 15.42 7.82 -8.71
N VAL A 92 15.93 6.97 -7.84
CA VAL A 92 16.39 7.35 -6.50
C VAL A 92 17.91 7.45 -6.44
N GLY A 93 18.41 8.57 -5.86
CA GLY A 93 19.77 8.70 -5.35
C GLY A 93 19.81 8.35 -3.86
N LEU A 94 20.87 7.69 -3.39
CA LEU A 94 21.04 7.36 -1.98
C LEU A 94 22.35 7.97 -1.45
N LEU A 95 22.24 8.74 -0.36
CA LEU A 95 23.37 9.18 0.45
C LEU A 95 23.51 8.26 1.66
N THR A 96 24.72 7.70 1.86
CA THR A 96 24.99 6.79 2.96
C THR A 96 26.39 7.03 3.52
N THR A 97 26.63 6.64 4.76
CA THR A 97 27.95 6.78 5.40
C THR A 97 29.01 6.03 4.60
N LYS A 98 30.18 6.64 4.41
CA LYS A 98 31.34 6.03 3.79
C LYS A 98 31.69 4.70 4.46
N GLY A 99 31.80 3.65 3.63
CA GLY A 99 31.97 2.27 4.09
C GLY A 99 30.66 1.46 4.15
N PHE A 100 29.48 2.11 4.07
CA PHE A 100 28.15 1.45 4.12
C PHE A 100 27.39 1.49 2.79
N ARG A 101 28.05 1.90 1.72
CA ARG A 101 27.47 2.02 0.37
C ARG A 101 26.74 0.79 -0.12
N ASP A 102 27.22 -0.38 0.24
CA ASP A 102 26.69 -1.64 -0.27
C ASP A 102 25.73 -2.35 0.71
N SER A 103 25.38 -1.72 1.84
CA SER A 103 24.45 -2.29 2.83
C SER A 103 23.08 -2.64 2.23
N LEU A 104 22.57 -1.79 1.32
CA LEU A 104 21.29 -2.01 0.64
C LEU A 104 21.32 -3.26 -0.25
N GLU A 105 22.47 -3.63 -0.82
CA GLU A 105 22.64 -4.80 -1.67
C GLU A 105 23.06 -6.04 -0.88
N ALA A 106 23.98 -5.86 0.08
CA ALA A 106 24.45 -6.95 0.95
C ALA A 106 23.36 -7.44 1.90
N ARG A 107 22.39 -6.55 2.24
CA ARG A 107 21.28 -6.85 3.16
C ARG A 107 21.82 -7.41 4.47
N ARG A 108 21.23 -8.52 4.96
CA ARG A 108 21.77 -9.32 6.09
C ARG A 108 22.64 -10.50 5.65
N GLY A 109 23.05 -10.54 4.38
CA GLY A 109 23.84 -11.63 3.82
C GLY A 109 23.05 -12.94 3.62
N LEU A 110 21.77 -12.96 3.96
CA LEU A 110 20.90 -14.12 3.79
C LEU A 110 20.26 -14.12 2.41
N ARG A 111 20.23 -15.27 1.76
CA ARG A 111 19.47 -15.52 0.53
C ARG A 111 18.14 -16.18 0.89
N LYS A 112 17.15 -16.07 0.00
CA LYS A 112 15.85 -16.72 0.16
C LYS A 112 15.97 -18.24 0.31
N ASP A 113 16.89 -18.86 -0.47
CA ASP A 113 17.36 -20.21 -0.28
C ASP A 113 18.85 -20.19 0.05
N PRO A 114 19.24 -20.35 1.33
CA PRO A 114 20.64 -20.32 1.76
C PRO A 114 21.51 -21.42 1.13
N TRP A 115 20.88 -22.49 0.67
CA TRP A 115 21.54 -23.67 0.13
C TRP A 115 21.69 -23.64 -1.40
N ASP A 116 20.90 -22.81 -2.10
CA ASP A 116 21.04 -22.63 -3.55
C ASP A 116 21.86 -21.36 -3.86
N HIS A 117 23.13 -21.56 -4.19
CA HIS A 117 24.05 -20.47 -4.58
C HIS A 117 23.64 -19.75 -5.87
N ARG A 118 22.73 -20.30 -6.66
CA ARG A 118 22.24 -19.73 -7.92
C ARG A 118 21.01 -18.86 -7.71
N THR A 119 20.39 -18.90 -6.53
CA THR A 119 19.28 -18.00 -6.22
C THR A 119 19.79 -16.55 -6.24
N PRO A 120 19.33 -15.71 -7.17
CA PRO A 120 19.77 -14.32 -7.24
C PRO A 120 19.27 -13.53 -6.03
N TYR A 121 19.98 -12.46 -5.68
CA TYR A 121 19.40 -11.45 -4.81
C TYR A 121 18.30 -10.70 -5.55
N PRO A 122 17.24 -10.24 -4.84
CA PRO A 122 16.24 -9.37 -5.43
C PRO A 122 16.87 -8.11 -6.06
N PRO A 123 16.26 -7.55 -7.11
CA PRO A 123 16.74 -6.32 -7.71
C PRO A 123 16.90 -5.20 -6.68
N VAL A 124 17.97 -4.42 -6.78
CA VAL A 124 18.23 -3.30 -5.88
C VAL A 124 17.55 -2.05 -6.42
N LEU A 125 16.75 -1.37 -5.60
CA LEU A 125 16.02 -0.16 -6.01
C LEU A 125 16.94 0.98 -6.45
N VAL A 126 18.10 1.11 -5.79
CA VAL A 126 19.07 2.15 -6.09
C VAL A 126 20.32 1.51 -6.67
N PRO A 127 20.66 1.71 -7.95
CA PRO A 127 21.86 1.15 -8.55
C PRO A 127 23.11 1.69 -7.88
N ARG A 128 24.19 0.89 -7.87
CA ARG A 128 25.39 1.18 -7.09
C ARG A 128 26.03 2.55 -7.38
N TYR A 129 25.96 3.02 -8.61
CA TYR A 129 26.53 4.31 -9.00
C TYR A 129 25.72 5.52 -8.49
N LEU A 130 24.47 5.33 -8.10
CA LEU A 130 23.62 6.33 -7.44
C LEU A 130 23.61 6.18 -5.90
N ARG A 131 24.39 5.28 -5.34
CA ARG A 131 24.64 5.19 -3.89
C ARG A 131 25.92 5.94 -3.58
N GLN A 132 25.82 7.17 -3.14
CA GLN A 132 26.97 8.05 -2.90
C GLN A 132 27.37 8.07 -1.43
N PRO A 133 28.66 7.77 -1.13
CA PRO A 133 29.15 7.78 0.23
C PRO A 133 29.42 9.20 0.71
N VAL A 134 29.05 9.48 1.96
CA VAL A 134 29.35 10.72 2.67
C VAL A 134 30.31 10.43 3.82
N THR A 135 31.40 11.17 3.89
CA THR A 135 32.36 11.12 5.00
C THR A 135 31.76 11.79 6.23
N GLY A 136 31.82 11.14 7.36
CA GLY A 136 31.24 11.53 8.63
C GLY A 136 30.75 10.31 9.40
N ARG A 137 30.84 10.34 10.74
CA ARG A 137 30.46 9.17 11.52
C ARG A 137 29.92 9.55 12.90
N ILE A 138 28.73 9.03 13.20
CA ILE A 138 28.15 9.00 14.54
C ILE A 138 28.42 7.62 15.15
N ALA A 139 28.85 7.58 16.40
CA ALA A 139 29.03 6.36 17.18
C ALA A 139 27.71 5.80 17.71
N ALA A 140 27.71 4.59 18.26
CA ALA A 140 26.52 3.96 18.82
C ALA A 140 25.98 4.67 20.07
N ASP A 141 26.78 5.47 20.75
CA ASP A 141 26.38 6.30 21.89
C ASP A 141 25.90 7.70 21.48
N GLY A 142 25.86 7.99 20.16
CA GLY A 142 25.45 9.27 19.59
C GLY A 142 26.54 10.33 19.52
N SER A 143 27.77 10.04 19.97
CA SER A 143 28.91 10.96 19.83
C SER A 143 29.41 11.02 18.38
N GLU A 144 29.91 12.19 17.97
CA GLU A 144 30.54 12.35 16.67
C GLU A 144 31.98 11.82 16.71
N VAL A 145 32.29 10.81 15.89
CA VAL A 145 33.63 10.20 15.75
C VAL A 145 34.42 10.84 14.61
N GLU A 146 33.71 11.18 13.53
CA GLU A 146 34.27 11.83 12.35
C GLU A 146 33.33 12.93 11.89
N ALA A 147 33.86 14.13 11.68
CA ALA A 147 33.07 15.28 11.26
C ALA A 147 32.45 15.07 9.87
N LEU A 148 31.23 15.57 9.70
CA LEU A 148 30.51 15.49 8.43
C LEU A 148 31.19 16.33 7.35
N ASN A 149 31.44 15.71 6.17
CA ASN A 149 31.96 16.43 5.00
C ASN A 149 30.81 16.77 4.02
N LEU A 150 30.37 18.00 4.04
CA LEU A 150 29.29 18.48 3.17
C LEU A 150 29.71 18.63 1.69
N ASP A 151 31.02 18.66 1.38
CA ASP A 151 31.47 18.68 -0.02
C ASP A 151 31.21 17.34 -0.73
N ASP A 152 31.22 16.23 0.00
CA ASP A 152 30.80 14.92 -0.53
C ASP A 152 29.30 14.98 -0.95
N VAL A 153 28.45 15.65 -0.17
CA VAL A 153 27.03 15.84 -0.49
C VAL A 153 26.86 16.66 -1.76
N ARG A 154 27.57 17.79 -1.88
CA ARG A 154 27.52 18.66 -3.08
C ARG A 154 28.06 17.92 -4.32
N ALA A 155 29.08 17.09 -4.16
CA ALA A 155 29.60 16.26 -5.23
C ALA A 155 28.56 15.22 -5.68
N ALA A 156 27.85 14.59 -4.74
CA ALA A 156 26.76 13.66 -5.03
C ALA A 156 25.60 14.36 -5.75
N CYS A 157 25.24 15.58 -5.36
CA CYS A 157 24.19 16.37 -6.03
C CYS A 157 24.45 16.54 -7.53
N LYS A 158 25.70 16.77 -7.92
CA LYS A 158 26.07 16.87 -9.35
C LYS A 158 25.82 15.57 -10.08
N ILE A 159 26.24 14.44 -9.49
CA ILE A 159 26.01 13.10 -10.06
C ILE A 159 24.51 12.83 -10.21
N PHE A 160 23.72 13.18 -9.21
CA PHE A 160 22.28 12.98 -9.20
C PHE A 160 21.57 13.85 -10.25
N ALA A 161 21.98 15.10 -10.38
CA ALA A 161 21.44 16.02 -11.40
C ALA A 161 21.76 15.53 -12.82
N ASP A 162 23.02 15.13 -13.06
CA ASP A 162 23.47 14.63 -14.38
C ASP A 162 22.72 13.35 -14.80
N ASP A 163 22.34 12.51 -13.83
CA ASP A 163 21.63 11.26 -14.10
C ASP A 163 20.09 11.40 -14.00
N GLY A 164 19.58 12.60 -13.74
CA GLY A 164 18.13 12.87 -13.66
C GLY A 164 17.46 12.13 -12.50
N VAL A 165 18.06 12.16 -11.32
CA VAL A 165 17.47 11.63 -10.07
C VAL A 165 16.22 12.46 -9.71
N GLU A 166 15.12 11.77 -9.44
CA GLU A 166 13.82 12.38 -9.15
C GLU A 166 13.54 12.47 -7.64
N SER A 167 14.21 11.64 -6.83
CA SER A 167 14.04 11.58 -5.38
C SER A 167 15.34 11.14 -4.69
N ILE A 168 15.61 11.67 -3.49
CA ILE A 168 16.83 11.35 -2.74
C ILE A 168 16.47 10.70 -1.41
N ALA A 169 17.14 9.58 -1.11
CA ALA A 169 17.13 8.95 0.19
C ALA A 169 18.44 9.29 0.94
N VAL A 170 18.32 9.61 2.21
CA VAL A 170 19.45 9.82 3.13
C VAL A 170 19.36 8.81 4.25
N SER A 171 20.39 7.96 4.40
CA SER A 171 20.46 6.96 5.47
C SER A 171 21.89 6.83 5.96
N LEU A 172 22.18 7.54 7.06
CA LEU A 172 23.50 7.57 7.65
C LEU A 172 23.57 6.67 8.89
N LEU A 173 24.77 6.17 9.19
CA LEU A 173 25.00 5.27 10.31
C LEU A 173 24.63 5.92 11.63
N ASN A 174 23.88 5.19 12.48
CA ASN A 174 23.45 5.59 13.81
C ASN A 174 22.59 6.89 13.86
N SER A 175 22.01 7.35 12.76
CA SER A 175 21.15 8.52 12.73
C SER A 175 19.90 8.40 13.61
N PHE A 176 19.46 7.19 13.93
CA PHE A 176 18.38 6.94 14.88
C PHE A 176 18.73 7.32 16.34
N VAL A 177 20.03 7.43 16.67
CA VAL A 177 20.51 7.91 17.98
C VAL A 177 20.80 9.40 17.94
N ASN A 178 21.41 9.88 16.84
CA ASN A 178 21.74 11.29 16.64
C ASN A 178 21.59 11.65 15.15
N SER A 179 20.54 12.43 14.84
CA SER A 179 20.18 12.84 13.49
C SER A 179 21.01 13.98 12.91
N ALA A 180 21.89 14.63 13.70
CA ALA A 180 22.55 15.89 13.33
C ALA A 180 23.24 15.86 11.95
N HIS A 181 23.86 14.72 11.58
CA HIS A 181 24.47 14.57 10.25
C HIS A 181 23.42 14.49 9.14
N GLU A 182 22.31 13.77 9.33
CA GLU A 182 21.23 13.68 8.35
C GLU A 182 20.51 15.02 8.20
N ASP A 183 20.32 15.75 9.30
CA ASP A 183 19.69 17.08 9.28
C ASP A 183 20.52 18.05 8.45
N ALA A 184 21.87 18.09 8.68
CA ALA A 184 22.77 18.94 7.90
C ALA A 184 22.84 18.54 6.41
N VAL A 185 22.82 17.23 6.11
CA VAL A 185 22.74 16.73 4.72
C VAL A 185 21.43 17.20 4.07
N ALA A 186 20.31 17.08 4.77
CA ALA A 186 19.00 17.49 4.26
C ALA A 186 18.91 19.00 3.98
N GLU A 187 19.57 19.84 4.78
CA GLU A 187 19.69 21.28 4.54
C GLU A 187 20.44 21.55 3.23
N VAL A 188 21.61 20.93 3.04
CA VAL A 188 22.39 21.09 1.79
C VAL A 188 21.58 20.61 0.58
N LEU A 189 20.87 19.49 0.68
CA LEU A 189 20.03 18.99 -0.42
C LEU A 189 18.91 19.98 -0.80
N ARG A 190 18.30 20.64 0.19
CA ARG A 190 17.29 21.68 -0.05
C ARG A 190 17.90 22.95 -0.68
N GLU A 191 19.11 23.32 -0.26
CA GLU A 191 19.85 24.46 -0.85
C GLU A 191 20.22 24.19 -2.31
N GLU A 192 20.77 23.00 -2.61
CA GLU A 192 21.16 22.59 -3.98
C GLU A 192 19.94 22.41 -4.90
N ASN A 193 18.75 22.12 -4.33
CA ASN A 193 17.44 22.07 -5.01
C ASN A 193 17.42 21.28 -6.31
N ILE A 194 18.07 20.12 -6.33
CA ILE A 194 18.14 19.27 -7.54
C ILE A 194 16.89 18.43 -7.74
N CYS A 195 16.12 18.15 -6.68
CA CYS A 195 14.81 17.51 -6.73
C CYS A 195 13.96 17.95 -5.53
N GLU A 196 12.65 17.82 -5.68
CA GLU A 196 11.67 18.19 -4.63
C GLU A 196 11.61 17.15 -3.50
N TRP A 197 11.90 15.89 -3.79
CA TRP A 197 11.57 14.76 -2.92
C TRP A 197 12.80 14.26 -2.18
N ILE A 198 12.82 14.46 -0.85
CA ILE A 198 13.91 14.03 0.04
C ILE A 198 13.31 13.18 1.16
N SER A 199 13.83 11.98 1.34
CA SER A 199 13.49 11.06 2.43
C SER A 199 14.68 10.90 3.35
N VAL A 200 14.53 11.28 4.62
CA VAL A 200 15.59 11.21 5.64
C VAL A 200 15.27 10.08 6.61
N SER A 201 16.20 9.17 6.85
CA SER A 201 15.94 7.95 7.61
C SER A 201 15.54 8.19 9.05
N SER A 202 16.08 9.22 9.68
CA SER A 202 15.71 9.62 11.05
C SER A 202 14.28 10.15 11.17
N ASP A 203 13.70 10.68 10.07
CA ASP A 203 12.31 11.13 10.02
C ASP A 203 11.35 9.97 9.67
N ILE A 204 11.79 9.05 8.81
CA ILE A 204 10.94 7.97 8.28
C ILE A 204 10.86 6.81 9.25
N VAL A 205 12.02 6.36 9.74
CA VAL A 205 12.14 5.12 10.53
C VAL A 205 13.34 5.19 11.49
N PRO A 206 13.22 5.93 12.61
CA PRO A 206 14.34 6.13 13.56
C PRO A 206 14.58 4.89 14.44
N VAL A 207 14.94 3.76 13.82
CA VAL A 207 15.18 2.49 14.51
C VAL A 207 16.56 1.92 14.19
N MET A 208 17.04 1.05 15.07
CA MET A 208 18.26 0.28 14.85
C MET A 208 18.07 -0.69 13.67
N GLY A 209 19.13 -0.91 12.88
CA GLY A 209 19.14 -1.83 11.74
C GLY A 209 19.40 -1.10 10.44
N GLU A 210 20.69 -1.02 10.05
CA GLU A 210 21.14 -0.21 8.92
C GLU A 210 20.54 -0.64 7.60
N TYR A 211 20.36 -1.96 7.37
CA TYR A 211 19.77 -2.46 6.15
C TYR A 211 18.28 -2.11 6.08
N GLU A 212 17.50 -2.47 7.08
CA GLU A 212 16.05 -2.25 7.09
C GLU A 212 15.71 -0.76 7.07
N ARG A 213 16.48 0.07 7.82
CA ARG A 213 16.30 1.52 7.80
C ARG A 213 16.60 2.10 6.42
N THR A 214 17.72 1.69 5.80
CA THR A 214 18.06 2.13 4.44
C THR A 214 17.06 1.63 3.41
N SER A 215 16.62 0.38 3.50
CA SER A 215 15.61 -0.22 2.61
C SER A 215 14.29 0.55 2.70
N THR A 216 13.80 0.80 3.92
CA THR A 216 12.56 1.54 4.15
C THR A 216 12.63 2.96 3.60
N THR A 217 13.75 3.66 3.84
CA THR A 217 13.96 5.03 3.35
C THR A 217 14.07 5.08 1.83
N ALA A 218 14.76 4.11 1.23
CA ALA A 218 14.86 4.02 -0.23
C ALA A 218 13.51 3.71 -0.89
N VAL A 219 12.71 2.79 -0.31
CA VAL A 219 11.35 2.51 -0.78
C VAL A 219 10.46 3.73 -0.61
N ASN A 220 10.56 4.45 0.52
CA ASN A 220 9.82 5.70 0.71
C ASN A 220 10.12 6.71 -0.40
N ALA A 221 11.40 6.97 -0.65
CA ALA A 221 11.85 7.86 -1.73
C ALA A 221 11.36 7.39 -3.11
N TYR A 222 11.38 6.07 -3.35
CA TYR A 222 10.99 5.46 -4.61
C TYR A 222 9.50 5.67 -4.95
N VAL A 223 8.62 5.52 -3.97
CA VAL A 223 7.17 5.63 -4.22
C VAL A 223 6.63 7.05 -4.06
N MET A 224 7.36 7.93 -3.37
CA MET A 224 6.90 9.25 -2.94
C MET A 224 6.39 10.14 -4.08
N PRO A 225 7.11 10.39 -5.19
CA PRO A 225 6.65 11.31 -6.22
C PRO A 225 5.33 10.89 -6.84
N ARG A 226 5.18 9.58 -7.10
CA ARG A 226 3.97 9.03 -7.72
C ARG A 226 2.77 9.05 -6.79
N VAL A 227 2.97 8.69 -5.53
CA VAL A 227 1.92 8.72 -4.51
C VAL A 227 1.47 10.16 -4.25
N ALA A 228 2.42 11.09 -4.09
CA ALA A 228 2.13 12.49 -3.86
C ALA A 228 1.33 13.11 -5.02
N SER A 229 1.76 12.90 -6.26
CA SER A 229 1.06 13.38 -7.46
C SER A 229 -0.37 12.86 -7.52
N TYR A 230 -0.56 11.56 -7.31
CA TYR A 230 -1.90 10.94 -7.32
C TYR A 230 -2.81 11.52 -6.24
N LEU A 231 -2.34 11.53 -4.99
CA LEU A 231 -3.16 11.94 -3.85
C LEU A 231 -3.49 13.43 -3.88
N THR A 232 -2.55 14.28 -4.28
CA THR A 232 -2.78 15.72 -4.44
C THR A 232 -3.81 16.00 -5.54
N ALA A 233 -3.69 15.34 -6.68
CA ALA A 233 -4.64 15.47 -7.77
C ALA A 233 -6.05 15.00 -7.37
N LEU A 234 -6.17 13.87 -6.65
CA LEU A 234 -7.45 13.37 -6.15
C LEU A 234 -8.07 14.34 -5.14
N GLN A 235 -7.28 14.82 -4.17
CA GLN A 235 -7.77 15.77 -3.19
C GLN A 235 -8.30 17.05 -3.86
N GLN A 236 -7.57 17.59 -4.83
CA GLN A 236 -7.99 18.78 -5.54
C GLN A 236 -9.29 18.55 -6.32
N LYS A 237 -9.40 17.43 -7.06
CA LYS A 237 -10.66 17.05 -7.75
C LYS A 237 -11.83 16.99 -6.77
N LEU A 238 -11.65 16.38 -5.60
CA LEU A 238 -12.72 16.26 -4.60
C LEU A 238 -13.11 17.63 -4.02
N ILE A 239 -12.15 18.51 -3.75
CA ILE A 239 -12.39 19.90 -3.29
C ILE A 239 -13.18 20.68 -4.34
N ASP A 240 -12.76 20.62 -5.61
CA ASP A 240 -13.43 21.30 -6.73
C ASP A 240 -14.87 20.80 -6.92
N MET A 241 -15.13 19.54 -6.55
CA MET A 241 -16.46 18.93 -6.60
C MET A 241 -17.30 19.20 -5.34
N GLY A 242 -16.76 19.87 -4.31
CA GLY A 242 -17.50 20.33 -3.14
C GLY A 242 -17.12 19.70 -1.80
N LEU A 243 -16.06 18.88 -1.73
CA LEU A 243 -15.59 18.31 -0.47
C LEU A 243 -15.04 19.40 0.44
N LYS A 244 -15.55 19.49 1.68
CA LYS A 244 -15.13 20.48 2.68
C LYS A 244 -14.28 19.88 3.80
N THR A 245 -14.37 18.57 3.99
CA THR A 245 -13.55 17.86 4.98
C THR A 245 -12.20 17.44 4.38
N LYS A 246 -11.26 17.03 5.26
CA LYS A 246 -9.96 16.52 4.83
C LYS A 246 -10.12 15.11 4.24
N LEU A 247 -9.38 14.84 3.16
CA LEU A 247 -9.14 13.49 2.68
C LEU A 247 -8.22 12.78 3.66
N LEU A 248 -8.67 11.67 4.23
CA LEU A 248 -7.88 10.78 5.08
C LEU A 248 -7.51 9.54 4.29
N MET A 249 -6.31 9.05 4.53
CA MET A 249 -5.80 7.84 3.90
C MET A 249 -5.68 6.71 4.91
N LEU A 250 -6.08 5.52 4.50
CA LEU A 250 -5.87 4.31 5.29
C LEU A 250 -4.39 3.92 5.26
N GLN A 251 -3.83 3.62 6.43
CA GLN A 251 -2.44 3.18 6.58
C GLN A 251 -2.32 1.66 6.71
N SER A 252 -1.11 1.16 6.53
CA SER A 252 -0.74 -0.26 6.67
C SER A 252 -1.08 -0.83 8.07
N ASN A 253 -1.06 0.02 9.10
CA ASN A 253 -1.40 -0.37 10.49
C ASN A 253 -2.91 -0.34 10.81
N GLY A 254 -3.77 -0.11 9.80
CA GLY A 254 -5.21 0.00 9.98
C GLY A 254 -5.69 1.36 10.50
N GLY A 255 -4.78 2.28 10.79
CA GLY A 255 -5.09 3.67 11.16
C GLY A 255 -5.35 4.54 9.94
N ALA A 256 -5.75 5.80 10.20
CA ALA A 256 -5.94 6.80 9.17
C ALA A 256 -5.08 8.04 9.45
N ALA A 257 -4.51 8.62 8.40
CA ALA A 257 -3.71 9.83 8.49
C ALA A 257 -4.08 10.84 7.41
N SER A 258 -3.73 12.11 7.65
CA SER A 258 -3.94 13.17 6.67
C SER A 258 -2.97 13.04 5.49
N LEU A 259 -3.37 13.62 4.36
CA LEU A 259 -2.55 13.64 3.16
C LEU A 259 -1.17 14.28 3.41
N ASP A 260 -1.12 15.40 4.14
CA ASP A 260 0.12 16.13 4.43
C ASP A 260 1.18 15.25 5.14
N GLN A 261 0.71 14.35 6.02
CA GLN A 261 1.58 13.40 6.71
C GLN A 261 2.05 12.28 5.76
N LEU A 262 1.15 11.76 4.94
CA LEU A 262 1.43 10.59 4.11
C LEU A 262 2.19 10.91 2.82
N ILE A 263 2.15 12.14 2.33
CA ILE A 263 3.05 12.59 1.26
C ILE A 263 4.52 12.48 1.69
N ARG A 264 4.82 12.70 2.97
CA ARG A 264 6.19 12.56 3.50
C ARG A 264 6.59 11.12 3.80
N GLN A 265 5.61 10.28 4.17
CA GLN A 265 5.84 8.89 4.57
C GLN A 265 4.91 7.92 3.80
N PRO A 266 4.95 7.91 2.46
CA PRO A 266 4.08 7.04 1.66
C PRO A 266 4.38 5.54 1.84
N VAL A 267 5.50 5.16 2.41
CA VAL A 267 5.80 3.77 2.79
C VAL A 267 4.73 3.19 3.73
N ASN A 268 4.08 4.03 4.54
CA ASN A 268 2.98 3.64 5.44
C ASN A 268 1.66 3.32 4.70
N LEU A 269 1.61 3.46 3.38
CA LEU A 269 0.47 3.06 2.53
C LEU A 269 0.66 1.68 1.89
N LEU A 270 1.82 1.05 2.07
CA LEU A 270 2.07 -0.27 1.50
C LEU A 270 1.14 -1.31 2.14
N LEU A 271 0.47 -2.11 1.32
CA LEU A 271 -0.52 -3.12 1.75
C LEU A 271 -1.65 -2.56 2.63
N SER A 272 -2.01 -1.28 2.47
CA SER A 272 -3.09 -0.66 3.25
C SER A 272 -4.49 -1.17 2.88
N GLY A 273 -4.71 -1.75 1.70
CA GLY A 273 -6.00 -2.31 1.30
C GLY A 273 -6.51 -3.37 2.30
N PRO A 274 -5.78 -4.47 2.53
CA PRO A 274 -6.19 -5.48 3.50
C PRO A 274 -6.34 -4.96 4.93
N SER A 275 -5.60 -3.91 5.33
CA SER A 275 -5.71 -3.32 6.67
C SER A 275 -7.07 -2.64 6.95
N ALA A 276 -7.88 -2.38 5.90
CA ALA A 276 -9.27 -1.93 6.06
C ALA A 276 -10.14 -2.94 6.83
N GLY A 277 -9.82 -4.22 6.74
CA GLY A 277 -10.48 -5.30 7.47
C GLY A 277 -10.47 -5.12 8.99
N VAL A 278 -9.49 -4.38 9.54
CA VAL A 278 -9.43 -4.05 10.97
C VAL A 278 -10.71 -3.34 11.42
N GLY A 279 -11.15 -2.32 10.67
CA GLY A 279 -12.37 -1.59 10.99
C GLY A 279 -13.61 -2.49 10.94
N ALA A 280 -13.69 -3.39 9.96
CA ALA A 280 -14.76 -4.37 9.84
C ALA A 280 -14.77 -5.34 11.03
N MET A 281 -13.59 -5.89 11.41
CA MET A 281 -13.47 -6.77 12.57
C MET A 281 -13.90 -6.08 13.86
N GLN A 282 -13.46 -4.85 14.10
CA GLN A 282 -13.83 -4.08 15.29
C GLN A 282 -15.34 -3.80 15.35
N HIS A 283 -15.93 -3.43 14.20
CA HIS A 283 -17.36 -3.20 14.11
C HIS A 283 -18.18 -4.47 14.40
N LEU A 284 -17.80 -5.60 13.82
CA LEU A 284 -18.45 -6.89 14.03
C LEU A 284 -18.27 -7.37 15.48
N ALA A 285 -17.07 -7.26 16.03
CA ALA A 285 -16.74 -7.60 17.41
C ALA A 285 -17.68 -6.87 18.40
N ALA A 286 -17.83 -5.56 18.21
CA ALA A 286 -18.72 -4.75 19.03
C ALA A 286 -20.20 -5.18 18.89
N GLY A 287 -20.63 -5.55 17.67
CA GLY A 287 -22.01 -5.97 17.39
C GLY A 287 -22.40 -7.33 18.01
N ILE A 288 -21.45 -8.27 18.06
CA ILE A 288 -21.69 -9.62 18.60
C ILE A 288 -21.21 -9.81 20.05
N GLY A 289 -20.48 -8.82 20.61
CA GLY A 289 -19.95 -8.88 21.97
C GLY A 289 -18.75 -9.82 22.13
N GLU A 290 -18.01 -10.12 21.05
CA GLU A 290 -16.85 -11.01 21.05
C GLU A 290 -15.58 -10.22 20.75
N ASN A 291 -14.54 -10.46 21.55
CA ASN A 291 -13.25 -9.75 21.43
C ASN A 291 -12.13 -10.61 20.80
N ASN A 292 -12.42 -11.88 20.51
CA ASN A 292 -11.46 -12.82 19.92
C ASN A 292 -12.03 -13.33 18.60
N LEU A 293 -11.48 -12.87 17.49
CA LEU A 293 -11.98 -13.15 16.14
C LEU A 293 -10.85 -13.53 15.19
N VAL A 294 -11.19 -14.36 14.23
CA VAL A 294 -10.39 -14.61 13.03
C VAL A 294 -11.17 -14.08 11.85
N SER A 295 -10.59 -13.17 11.08
CA SER A 295 -11.17 -12.79 9.79
C SER A 295 -10.52 -13.60 8.65
N MET A 296 -11.33 -13.90 7.64
CA MET A 296 -10.88 -14.51 6.39
C MET A 296 -11.50 -13.73 5.23
N GLU A 297 -10.68 -12.94 4.55
CA GLU A 297 -11.10 -12.17 3.38
C GLU A 297 -10.74 -12.93 2.11
N ILE A 298 -11.70 -13.65 1.55
CA ILE A 298 -11.48 -14.48 0.36
C ILE A 298 -11.76 -13.66 -0.88
N GLY A 299 -10.69 -13.28 -1.57
CA GLY A 299 -10.74 -12.61 -2.86
C GLY A 299 -10.77 -13.57 -4.04
N GLY A 300 -10.53 -13.05 -5.24
CA GLY A 300 -10.42 -13.90 -6.45
C GLY A 300 -9.12 -14.70 -6.50
N THR A 301 -8.04 -14.21 -5.92
CA THR A 301 -6.68 -14.77 -6.05
C THR A 301 -6.13 -15.28 -4.73
N SER A 302 -6.42 -14.60 -3.64
CA SER A 302 -5.86 -14.85 -2.31
C SER A 302 -6.93 -14.82 -1.23
N CYS A 303 -6.57 -15.32 -0.07
CA CYS A 303 -7.30 -15.21 1.18
C CYS A 303 -6.40 -14.53 2.21
N ASP A 304 -6.83 -13.38 2.72
CA ASP A 304 -6.14 -12.64 3.77
C ASP A 304 -6.75 -13.00 5.12
N VAL A 305 -5.89 -13.45 6.04
CA VAL A 305 -6.29 -13.88 7.39
C VAL A 305 -5.71 -12.91 8.39
N MET A 306 -6.56 -12.40 9.28
CA MET A 306 -6.18 -11.53 10.40
C MET A 306 -6.69 -12.08 11.71
N LEU A 307 -5.97 -11.78 12.80
CA LEU A 307 -6.33 -12.20 14.16
C LEU A 307 -6.63 -10.97 15.01
N MET A 308 -7.73 -11.06 15.77
CA MET A 308 -8.04 -10.14 16.85
C MET A 308 -8.04 -10.91 18.17
N HIS A 309 -7.29 -10.42 19.14
CA HIS A 309 -7.24 -10.97 20.51
C HIS A 309 -7.48 -9.84 21.52
N ASP A 310 -8.40 -10.07 22.45
CA ASP A 310 -8.83 -9.07 23.44
C ASP A 310 -9.18 -7.70 22.83
N GLY A 311 -9.89 -7.74 21.68
CA GLY A 311 -10.33 -6.53 20.96
C GLY A 311 -9.21 -5.79 20.21
N ARG A 312 -8.01 -6.36 20.13
CA ARG A 312 -6.85 -5.77 19.43
C ARG A 312 -6.42 -6.66 18.28
N VAL A 313 -6.27 -6.05 17.12
CA VAL A 313 -5.69 -6.73 15.95
C VAL A 313 -4.17 -6.76 16.08
N ALA A 314 -3.56 -7.88 15.72
CA ALA A 314 -2.12 -8.05 15.75
C ALA A 314 -1.43 -7.06 14.80
N ILE A 315 -0.40 -6.39 15.29
CA ILE A 315 0.44 -5.45 14.54
C ILE A 315 1.87 -6.00 14.53
N THR A 316 2.52 -5.93 13.39
CA THR A 316 3.95 -6.20 13.23
C THR A 316 4.70 -4.91 12.91
N ASP A 317 5.94 -4.81 13.34
CA ASP A 317 6.83 -3.69 13.01
C ASP A 317 7.61 -3.91 11.72
N SER A 318 7.49 -5.09 11.11
CA SER A 318 8.20 -5.46 9.89
C SER A 318 7.23 -5.87 8.78
N LEU A 319 7.53 -5.43 7.57
CA LEU A 319 6.77 -5.73 6.36
C LEU A 319 7.74 -6.18 5.27
N SER A 320 7.45 -7.28 4.59
CA SER A 320 8.19 -7.67 3.39
C SER A 320 7.30 -7.53 2.16
N VAL A 321 7.74 -6.71 1.20
CA VAL A 321 7.03 -6.48 -0.06
C VAL A 321 8.01 -6.65 -1.20
N ASN A 322 7.73 -7.57 -2.12
CA ASN A 322 8.59 -7.85 -3.28
C ASN A 322 10.05 -8.15 -2.87
N ASP A 323 10.21 -8.90 -1.79
CA ASP A 323 11.50 -9.23 -1.18
C ASP A 323 12.30 -8.01 -0.64
N TYR A 324 11.69 -6.86 -0.47
CA TYR A 324 12.25 -5.74 0.29
C TYR A 324 11.77 -5.82 1.74
N ASP A 325 12.71 -5.89 2.67
CA ASP A 325 12.40 -5.87 4.09
C ASP A 325 12.31 -4.41 4.55
N LEU A 326 11.18 -4.08 5.14
CA LEU A 326 10.82 -2.73 5.56
C LEU A 326 10.46 -2.74 7.04
N VAL A 327 10.76 -1.65 7.71
CA VAL A 327 10.30 -1.39 9.07
C VAL A 327 9.20 -0.33 9.00
N THR A 328 7.97 -0.78 9.05
CA THR A 328 6.78 0.07 9.13
C THR A 328 5.69 -0.68 9.90
N PRO A 329 5.05 -0.04 10.87
CA PRO A 329 3.93 -0.65 11.58
C PRO A 329 2.84 -1.07 10.59
N SER A 330 2.51 -2.34 10.57
CA SER A 330 1.48 -2.90 9.69
C SER A 330 0.63 -3.92 10.40
N VAL A 331 -0.60 -4.09 9.95
CA VAL A 331 -1.45 -5.19 10.41
C VAL A 331 -0.77 -6.49 10.07
N ASP A 332 -0.70 -7.42 11.01
CA ASP A 332 -0.17 -8.77 10.79
C ASP A 332 -1.21 -9.57 9.98
N ILE A 333 -1.01 -9.60 8.67
CA ILE A 333 -1.90 -10.24 7.72
C ILE A 333 -1.19 -11.43 7.10
N HIS A 334 -1.77 -12.60 7.28
CA HIS A 334 -1.28 -13.81 6.64
C HIS A 334 -2.04 -14.07 5.34
N THR A 335 -1.39 -13.84 4.21
CA THR A 335 -1.97 -14.06 2.88
C THR A 335 -1.72 -15.48 2.40
N VAL A 336 -2.80 -16.20 2.14
CA VAL A 336 -2.77 -17.54 1.55
C VAL A 336 -3.12 -17.44 0.07
N GLY A 337 -2.33 -18.06 -0.82
CA GLY A 337 -2.58 -18.09 -2.26
C GLY A 337 -3.74 -19.03 -2.63
N ALA A 338 -4.91 -18.79 -2.03
CA ALA A 338 -6.12 -19.56 -2.24
C ALA A 338 -7.32 -18.62 -2.30
N GLY A 339 -7.94 -18.48 -3.45
CA GLY A 339 -9.09 -17.60 -3.67
C GLY A 339 -10.16 -18.25 -4.56
N GLY A 340 -11.19 -17.49 -4.91
CA GLY A 340 -12.27 -17.96 -5.76
C GLY A 340 -11.82 -18.44 -7.14
N GLY A 341 -10.76 -17.85 -7.70
CA GLY A 341 -10.17 -18.25 -8.97
C GLY A 341 -9.14 -19.37 -8.87
N THR A 342 -8.91 -19.94 -7.69
CA THR A 342 -7.99 -21.06 -7.51
C THR A 342 -8.50 -22.27 -8.31
N ILE A 343 -7.64 -22.82 -9.18
CA ILE A 343 -7.96 -23.94 -10.03
C ILE A 343 -7.93 -25.22 -9.21
N ALA A 344 -8.96 -26.01 -9.36
CA ALA A 344 -9.08 -27.34 -8.75
C ALA A 344 -9.07 -28.43 -9.80
N GLY A 345 -8.71 -29.65 -9.41
CA GLY A 345 -8.67 -30.77 -10.31
C GLY A 345 -8.39 -32.09 -9.59
N ILE A 346 -8.18 -33.13 -10.38
CA ILE A 346 -7.77 -34.44 -9.91
C ILE A 346 -6.42 -34.76 -10.55
N ASP A 347 -5.44 -35.15 -9.75
CA ASP A 347 -4.11 -35.51 -10.22
C ASP A 347 -4.05 -36.91 -10.85
N ALA A 348 -2.88 -37.29 -11.35
CA ALA A 348 -2.67 -38.59 -11.99
C ALA A 348 -2.85 -39.77 -11.02
N ALA A 349 -2.82 -39.53 -9.71
CA ALA A 349 -3.06 -40.55 -8.68
C ALA A 349 -4.54 -40.61 -8.25
N GLY A 350 -5.41 -39.77 -8.83
CA GLY A 350 -6.82 -39.71 -8.47
C GLY A 350 -7.13 -38.87 -7.24
N LEU A 351 -6.15 -38.09 -6.75
CA LEU A 351 -6.33 -37.19 -5.58
C LEU A 351 -6.81 -35.80 -6.03
N MET A 352 -7.77 -35.29 -5.30
CA MET A 352 -8.25 -33.91 -5.53
C MET A 352 -7.21 -32.88 -5.03
N TYR A 353 -6.96 -31.88 -5.86
CA TYR A 353 -6.14 -30.71 -5.49
C TYR A 353 -6.89 -29.41 -5.74
N ALA A 354 -6.50 -28.34 -5.01
CA ALA A 354 -6.89 -26.98 -5.26
C ALA A 354 -5.65 -26.08 -5.13
N GLY A 355 -5.32 -25.36 -6.23
CA GLY A 355 -4.11 -24.55 -6.29
C GLY A 355 -2.81 -25.35 -6.50
N PRO A 356 -1.65 -24.63 -6.47
CA PRO A 356 -1.49 -23.21 -6.23
C PRO A 356 -1.86 -22.29 -7.41
N GLU A 357 -2.22 -22.87 -8.56
CA GLU A 357 -2.52 -22.13 -9.78
C GLU A 357 -3.91 -21.47 -9.72
N GLY A 358 -4.01 -20.23 -10.20
CA GLY A 358 -5.24 -19.47 -10.28
C GLY A 358 -5.62 -19.10 -11.72
N ALA A 359 -6.91 -19.03 -12.01
CA ALA A 359 -7.44 -18.65 -13.32
C ALA A 359 -7.32 -17.15 -13.63
N GLY A 360 -6.93 -16.34 -12.64
CA GLY A 360 -6.85 -14.89 -12.77
C GLY A 360 -8.22 -14.23 -12.99
N ALA A 361 -8.22 -12.98 -13.43
CA ALA A 361 -9.43 -12.24 -13.81
C ALA A 361 -9.87 -12.57 -15.25
N ARG A 362 -8.92 -12.94 -16.10
CA ARG A 362 -9.16 -13.36 -17.50
C ARG A 362 -8.21 -14.54 -17.84
N PRO A 363 -8.72 -15.66 -18.37
CA PRO A 363 -10.14 -15.91 -18.66
C PRO A 363 -11.01 -16.00 -17.41
N GLY A 364 -10.44 -16.25 -16.21
CA GLY A 364 -11.16 -16.37 -14.95
C GLY A 364 -11.85 -17.74 -14.78
N PRO A 365 -12.68 -17.87 -13.74
CA PRO A 365 -13.60 -18.98 -13.53
C PRO A 365 -14.44 -19.27 -14.78
N ALA A 366 -14.81 -20.54 -15.01
CA ALA A 366 -15.69 -20.91 -16.12
C ALA A 366 -17.02 -20.17 -16.03
N ALA A 367 -17.56 -20.02 -14.84
CA ALA A 367 -18.81 -19.32 -14.54
C ALA A 367 -18.82 -17.82 -14.94
N TYR A 368 -17.66 -17.20 -15.24
CA TYR A 368 -17.61 -15.81 -15.71
C TYR A 368 -17.97 -15.66 -17.20
N GLY A 369 -18.01 -16.76 -17.96
CA GLY A 369 -18.31 -16.73 -19.39
C GLY A 369 -17.24 -16.07 -20.26
N HIS A 370 -16.03 -15.83 -19.73
CA HIS A 370 -14.93 -15.15 -20.44
C HIS A 370 -13.94 -16.13 -21.11
N GLY A 371 -14.36 -17.40 -21.28
CA GLY A 371 -13.56 -18.44 -21.94
C GLY A 371 -12.72 -19.29 -20.98
N GLY A 372 -12.92 -19.19 -19.68
CA GLY A 372 -12.36 -20.12 -18.70
C GLY A 372 -12.93 -21.53 -18.89
N THR A 373 -12.05 -22.54 -18.88
CA THR A 373 -12.44 -23.97 -19.10
C THR A 373 -12.00 -24.88 -17.95
N ARG A 374 -11.17 -24.37 -17.05
CA ARG A 374 -10.67 -25.11 -15.89
C ARG A 374 -11.55 -24.82 -14.68
N PRO A 375 -11.98 -25.84 -13.92
CA PRO A 375 -12.82 -25.64 -12.75
C PRO A 375 -12.07 -24.87 -11.66
N THR A 376 -12.77 -23.94 -11.03
CA THR A 376 -12.24 -23.14 -9.92
C THR A 376 -13.09 -23.28 -8.66
N VAL A 377 -12.62 -22.73 -7.55
CA VAL A 377 -13.39 -22.67 -6.29
C VAL A 377 -14.70 -21.91 -6.49
N THR A 378 -14.73 -20.84 -7.31
CA THR A 378 -15.96 -20.10 -7.66
C THR A 378 -16.97 -21.01 -8.36
N ASP A 379 -16.53 -21.80 -9.36
CA ASP A 379 -17.40 -22.73 -10.07
C ASP A 379 -17.98 -23.77 -9.13
N ALA A 380 -17.15 -24.31 -8.22
CA ALA A 380 -17.60 -25.25 -7.20
C ALA A 380 -18.64 -24.62 -6.25
N HIS A 381 -18.45 -23.39 -5.82
CA HIS A 381 -19.41 -22.68 -4.97
C HIS A 381 -20.76 -22.43 -5.68
N LEU A 382 -20.72 -22.17 -6.98
CA LEU A 382 -21.92 -21.99 -7.79
C LEU A 382 -22.70 -23.34 -7.91
N VAL A 383 -22.00 -24.41 -8.28
CA VAL A 383 -22.60 -25.77 -8.40
C VAL A 383 -23.17 -26.25 -7.06
N LEU A 384 -22.51 -25.96 -5.95
CA LEU A 384 -22.95 -26.32 -4.60
C LEU A 384 -24.06 -25.41 -4.06
N GLY A 385 -24.51 -24.39 -4.83
CA GLY A 385 -25.53 -23.45 -4.41
C GLY A 385 -25.12 -22.49 -3.29
N ARG A 386 -23.80 -22.36 -3.02
CA ARG A 386 -23.26 -21.40 -2.06
C ARG A 386 -23.17 -19.97 -2.65
N MET A 387 -23.05 -19.91 -3.97
CA MET A 387 -23.22 -18.67 -4.74
C MET A 387 -24.43 -18.80 -5.66
N ARG A 388 -25.11 -17.70 -5.90
CA ARG A 388 -26.29 -17.68 -6.79
C ARG A 388 -25.85 -17.33 -8.22
N PRO A 389 -26.45 -17.92 -9.26
CA PRO A 389 -26.30 -17.41 -10.61
C PRO A 389 -26.82 -15.97 -10.72
N GLY A 390 -26.33 -15.21 -11.68
CA GLY A 390 -26.81 -13.87 -11.98
C GLY A 390 -25.76 -12.77 -11.82
N PRO A 391 -26.21 -11.51 -11.79
CA PRO A 391 -25.32 -10.38 -11.82
C PRO A 391 -24.62 -10.14 -10.47
N TYR A 392 -23.29 -9.91 -10.52
CA TYR A 392 -22.42 -9.49 -9.43
C TYR A 392 -21.72 -8.19 -9.79
N ALA A 393 -21.15 -7.52 -8.79
CA ALA A 393 -20.38 -6.29 -8.96
C ALA A 393 -21.13 -5.23 -9.81
N GLY A 394 -22.37 -4.93 -9.44
CA GLY A 394 -23.19 -3.97 -10.17
C GLY A 394 -23.61 -4.40 -11.58
N GLY A 395 -23.50 -5.71 -11.89
CA GLY A 395 -23.84 -6.26 -13.21
C GLY A 395 -22.66 -6.36 -14.18
N SER A 396 -21.45 -6.03 -13.74
CA SER A 396 -20.23 -6.14 -14.58
C SER A 396 -19.79 -7.58 -14.81
N VAL A 397 -20.20 -8.49 -13.94
CA VAL A 397 -20.00 -9.94 -14.07
C VAL A 397 -21.34 -10.63 -13.85
N SER A 398 -21.69 -11.57 -14.71
CA SER A 398 -22.84 -12.45 -14.52
C SER A 398 -22.35 -13.88 -14.41
N LEU A 399 -22.65 -14.54 -13.31
CA LEU A 399 -22.31 -15.95 -13.11
C LEU A 399 -23.35 -16.82 -13.76
N ASP A 400 -22.91 -17.78 -14.57
CA ASP A 400 -23.75 -18.77 -15.26
C ASP A 400 -23.31 -20.19 -14.93
#